data_45f899b680e268a9f120ea867dff0720
#
_entry.id   45f899b680e268a9f120ea867dff0720
#
_cell.length_a   1.000
_cell.length_b   1.000
_cell.length_c   1.000
_cell.angle_alpha   90.00
_cell.angle_beta   90.00
_cell.angle_gamma   90.00
#
_symmetry.space_group_name_H-M   'P 1'
#
loop_
_entity.id
_entity.type
_entity.pdbx_description
1 polymer ?
#
loop_
_entity_poly.entity_id
_entity_poly.type
_entity_poly.pdbx_seq_one_letter_code
_entity_poly.pdbx_strand_id
1 'polypeptide(L)'
;KHRATVGGNLCNASPIGDLAPALLALGASAVIASADGERVVPLDQFFLAYRKTAVGPGEVLAAVVVPEPPAHARTAAYKVSKRRELDISAVAAGLYVETGAGGEVTVVRAAFGGMAATPARARQLEAALLGGPWTEAAVEAALPALARDFRPLDDHRGSAWFRGHVAENLVRGFYLETAGAPRPEPPARPASTVHLPVHLEV
;
A
#
# COMPACT_ATOMS: atom_id res chain seq x y z
N LYS A 1 -4.56 3.71 21.34
CA LYS A 1 -5.12 3.71 19.96
C LYS A 1 -5.65 5.09 19.53
N HIS A 2 -5.98 5.98 20.46
CA HIS A 2 -6.62 7.28 20.15
C HIS A 2 -5.64 8.43 19.89
N ARG A 3 -4.32 8.18 19.82
CA ARG A 3 -3.30 9.23 19.63
C ARG A 3 -2.58 9.17 18.28
N ALA A 4 -2.93 8.18 17.44
CA ALA A 4 -2.35 8.07 16.10
C ALA A 4 -2.99 9.10 15.18
N THR A 5 -2.17 9.77 14.36
CA THR A 5 -2.61 10.72 13.34
C THR A 5 -2.09 10.31 11.98
N VAL A 6 -2.79 10.71 10.91
CA VAL A 6 -2.34 10.51 9.53
C VAL A 6 -0.99 11.19 9.31
N GLY A 7 -0.87 12.46 9.71
CA GLY A 7 0.38 13.22 9.58
C GLY A 7 1.55 12.57 10.33
N GLY A 8 1.33 12.12 11.57
CA GLY A 8 2.35 11.44 12.36
C GLY A 8 2.80 10.11 11.74
N ASN A 9 1.89 9.35 11.14
CA ASN A 9 2.24 8.11 10.43
C ASN A 9 3.14 8.39 9.22
N LEU A 10 2.76 9.36 8.38
CA LEU A 10 3.51 9.70 7.17
C LEU A 10 4.84 10.39 7.49
N CYS A 11 4.86 11.38 8.40
CA CYS A 11 6.08 12.11 8.76
C CYS A 11 7.10 11.25 9.51
N ASN A 12 6.67 10.17 10.18
CA ASN A 12 7.61 9.18 10.72
C ASN A 12 8.40 8.44 9.63
N ALA A 13 7.92 8.45 8.40
CA ALA A 13 8.53 7.84 7.21
C ALA A 13 9.06 6.41 7.48
N SER A 14 8.30 5.63 8.25
CA SER A 14 8.64 4.24 8.52
C SER A 14 8.47 3.41 7.24
N PRO A 15 9.47 2.56 6.87
CA PRO A 15 9.34 1.67 5.72
C PRO A 15 8.22 0.63 5.87
N ILE A 16 7.74 0.44 7.09
CA ILE A 16 6.68 -0.53 7.45
C ILE A 16 5.41 0.17 7.95
N GLY A 17 5.22 1.45 7.63
CA GLY A 17 3.98 2.18 7.87
C GLY A 17 2.88 1.68 6.93
N ASP A 18 1.72 1.31 7.46
CA ASP A 18 0.64 0.68 6.68
C ASP A 18 -0.14 1.67 5.80
N LEU A 19 -0.18 2.94 6.22
CA LEU A 19 -0.98 3.97 5.52
C LEU A 19 -0.33 4.42 4.21
N ALA A 20 1.00 4.54 4.19
CA ALA A 20 1.73 5.06 3.04
C ALA A 20 1.51 4.25 1.75
N PRO A 21 1.57 2.90 1.73
CA PRO A 21 1.29 2.13 0.51
C PRO A 21 -0.12 2.37 -0.04
N ALA A 22 -1.14 2.43 0.81
CA ALA A 22 -2.51 2.69 0.39
C ALA A 22 -2.66 4.07 -0.27
N LEU A 23 -2.09 5.10 0.35
CA LEU A 23 -2.14 6.47 -0.18
C LEU A 23 -1.31 6.64 -1.46
N LEU A 24 -0.16 5.96 -1.57
CA LEU A 24 0.64 5.91 -2.80
C LEU A 24 -0.13 5.28 -3.97
N ALA A 25 -0.86 4.19 -3.71
CA ALA A 25 -1.69 3.54 -4.72
C ALA A 25 -2.86 4.42 -5.16
N LEU A 26 -3.44 5.19 -4.23
CA LEU A 26 -4.49 6.16 -4.54
C LEU A 26 -3.97 7.42 -5.25
N GLY A 27 -2.66 7.60 -5.39
CA GLY A 27 -2.07 8.77 -6.03
C GLY A 27 -2.20 10.04 -5.18
N ALA A 28 -2.18 9.90 -3.86
CA ALA A 28 -2.32 11.00 -2.94
C ALA A 28 -1.14 11.99 -3.00
N SER A 29 -1.38 13.21 -2.56
CA SER A 29 -0.39 14.28 -2.44
C SER A 29 -0.37 14.84 -1.02
N ALA A 30 0.80 15.24 -0.57
CA ALA A 30 1.02 15.94 0.69
C ALA A 30 0.96 17.47 0.47
N VAL A 31 0.20 18.17 1.31
CA VAL A 31 0.24 19.64 1.40
C VAL A 31 1.17 19.99 2.55
N ILE A 32 2.26 20.65 2.23
CA ILE A 32 3.28 21.07 3.19
C ILE A 32 3.17 22.59 3.34
N ALA A 33 2.96 23.04 4.57
CA ALA A 33 2.78 24.45 4.89
C ALA A 33 3.96 25.00 5.71
N SER A 34 4.26 26.27 5.49
CA SER A 34 5.23 27.07 6.25
C SER A 34 4.68 28.47 6.51
N ALA A 35 5.46 29.34 7.14
CA ALA A 35 5.13 30.76 7.29
C ALA A 35 5.04 31.49 5.93
N ASP A 36 5.72 31.00 4.90
CA ASP A 36 5.78 31.59 3.56
C ASP A 36 4.68 31.10 2.61
N GLY A 37 3.88 30.11 3.03
CA GLY A 37 2.79 29.57 2.24
C GLY A 37 2.77 28.04 2.19
N GLU A 38 2.05 27.51 1.21
CA GLU A 38 1.84 26.06 1.03
C GLU A 38 2.43 25.58 -0.29
N ARG A 39 2.87 24.32 -0.30
CA ARG A 39 3.28 23.59 -1.51
C ARG A 39 2.71 22.18 -1.51
N VAL A 40 2.40 21.67 -2.70
CA VAL A 40 1.87 20.31 -2.88
C VAL A 40 2.98 19.41 -3.41
N VAL A 41 3.17 18.27 -2.77
CA VAL A 41 4.16 17.27 -3.15
C VAL A 41 3.45 15.93 -3.39
N PRO A 42 3.55 15.32 -4.58
CA PRO A 42 3.05 13.96 -4.80
C PRO A 42 3.66 13.01 -3.77
N LEU A 43 2.86 12.08 -3.23
CA LEU A 43 3.31 11.25 -2.12
C LEU A 43 4.46 10.31 -2.50
N ASP A 44 4.61 9.97 -3.77
CA ASP A 44 5.74 9.18 -4.29
C ASP A 44 7.06 9.97 -4.33
N GLN A 45 7.03 11.29 -4.14
CA GLN A 45 8.17 12.17 -3.97
C GLN A 45 8.36 12.65 -2.52
N PHE A 46 7.45 12.23 -1.61
CA PHE A 46 7.45 12.67 -0.22
C PHE A 46 8.48 11.92 0.64
N PHE A 47 8.68 10.63 0.41
CA PHE A 47 9.61 9.78 1.16
C PHE A 47 10.98 9.79 0.49
N LEU A 48 11.94 10.52 1.06
CA LEU A 48 13.26 10.74 0.44
C LEU A 48 14.27 9.64 0.80
N ALA A 49 14.22 9.15 2.05
CA ALA A 49 15.09 8.10 2.58
C ALA A 49 14.49 7.51 3.84
N TYR A 50 15.17 6.53 4.44
CA TYR A 50 14.77 5.97 5.73
C TYR A 50 14.56 7.09 6.76
N ARG A 51 13.32 7.20 7.27
CA ARG A 51 12.89 8.24 8.22
C ARG A 51 13.15 9.69 7.76
N LYS A 52 13.18 9.93 6.46
CA LYS A 52 13.35 11.26 5.89
C LYS A 52 12.26 11.57 4.88
N THR A 53 11.59 12.69 5.08
CA THR A 53 10.52 13.18 4.20
C THR A 53 10.91 14.48 3.51
N ALA A 54 10.06 14.95 2.61
CA ALA A 54 10.19 16.23 1.94
C ALA A 54 9.83 17.43 2.84
N VAL A 55 9.40 17.21 4.09
CA VAL A 55 9.13 18.27 5.08
C VAL A 55 10.47 18.84 5.56
N GLY A 56 10.70 20.13 5.33
CA GLY A 56 11.90 20.86 5.73
C GLY A 56 11.79 21.53 7.09
N PRO A 57 12.85 22.19 7.53
CA PRO A 57 12.82 23.03 8.75
C PRO A 57 11.76 24.13 8.63
N GLY A 58 10.95 24.32 9.67
CA GLY A 58 9.87 25.30 9.68
C GLY A 58 8.62 24.93 8.88
N GLU A 59 8.60 23.74 8.28
CA GLU A 59 7.45 23.22 7.55
C GLU A 59 6.68 22.17 8.36
N VAL A 60 5.40 22.02 8.07
CA VAL A 60 4.52 20.98 8.62
C VAL A 60 3.72 20.31 7.51
N LEU A 61 3.43 19.02 7.67
CA LEU A 61 2.43 18.35 6.84
C LEU A 61 1.04 18.82 7.29
N ALA A 62 0.44 19.72 6.53
CA ALA A 62 -0.84 20.33 6.84
C ALA A 62 -2.03 19.46 6.44
N ALA A 63 -1.95 18.83 5.25
CA ALA A 63 -3.01 17.98 4.74
C ALA A 63 -2.49 16.88 3.82
N VAL A 64 -3.34 15.87 3.58
CA VAL A 64 -3.16 14.87 2.53
C VAL A 64 -4.38 14.95 1.62
N VAL A 65 -4.15 15.19 0.34
CA VAL A 65 -5.18 15.21 -0.68
C VAL A 65 -5.20 13.85 -1.36
N VAL A 66 -6.34 13.19 -1.30
CA VAL A 66 -6.56 11.88 -1.94
C VAL A 66 -7.51 12.10 -3.10
N PRO A 67 -7.11 11.85 -4.36
CA PRO A 67 -8.03 11.90 -5.49
C PRO A 67 -9.17 10.91 -5.31
N GLU A 68 -10.38 11.30 -5.66
CA GLU A 68 -11.51 10.38 -5.69
C GLU A 68 -11.34 9.40 -6.85
N PRO A 69 -11.30 8.08 -6.58
CA PRO A 69 -11.21 7.10 -7.65
C PRO A 69 -12.51 7.08 -8.49
N PRO A 70 -12.43 6.92 -9.82
CA PRO A 70 -13.62 6.72 -10.63
C PRO A 70 -14.34 5.43 -10.25
N ALA A 71 -15.64 5.35 -10.48
CA ALA A 71 -16.49 4.24 -10.02
C ALA A 71 -16.06 2.86 -10.57
N HIS A 72 -15.37 2.82 -11.70
CA HIS A 72 -14.84 1.58 -12.30
C HIS A 72 -13.47 1.16 -11.75
N ALA A 73 -12.79 2.02 -11.02
CA ALA A 73 -11.51 1.68 -10.41
C ALA A 73 -11.67 0.59 -9.35
N ARG A 74 -10.68 -0.27 -9.26
CA ARG A 74 -10.56 -1.28 -8.20
C ARG A 74 -9.36 -0.94 -7.34
N THR A 75 -9.55 -0.98 -6.03
CA THR A 75 -8.49 -0.65 -5.07
C THR A 75 -8.57 -1.59 -3.87
N ALA A 76 -7.41 -1.95 -3.34
CA ALA A 76 -7.29 -2.71 -2.11
C ALA A 76 -6.07 -2.31 -1.30
N ALA A 77 -6.16 -2.49 0.01
CA ALA A 77 -5.04 -2.34 0.92
C ALA A 77 -4.89 -3.61 1.75
N TYR A 78 -3.67 -4.14 1.81
CA TYR A 78 -3.34 -5.38 2.49
C TYR A 78 -2.26 -5.18 3.54
N LYS A 79 -2.37 -5.97 4.60
CA LYS A 79 -1.37 -6.04 5.67
C LYS A 79 -1.07 -7.49 5.99
N VAL A 80 0.19 -7.86 5.90
CA VAL A 80 0.70 -9.17 6.34
C VAL A 80 1.60 -8.99 7.55
N SER A 81 1.26 -9.63 8.65
CA SER A 81 1.97 -9.56 9.93
C SER A 81 1.92 -10.91 10.65
N LYS A 82 2.81 -11.12 11.62
CA LYS A 82 2.89 -12.39 12.38
C LYS A 82 1.69 -12.58 13.32
N ARG A 83 1.13 -11.49 13.82
CA ARG A 83 -0.05 -11.48 14.68
C ARG A 83 -1.17 -10.72 14.01
N ARG A 84 -2.39 -11.11 14.31
CA ARG A 84 -3.58 -10.51 13.72
C ARG A 84 -3.80 -9.06 14.12
N GLU A 85 -3.51 -8.75 15.37
CA GLU A 85 -3.75 -7.43 15.96
C GLU A 85 -2.48 -6.88 16.60
N LEU A 86 -2.38 -5.54 16.62
CA LEU A 86 -1.32 -4.79 17.30
C LEU A 86 0.08 -5.21 16.87
N ASP A 87 0.24 -5.59 15.61
CA ASP A 87 1.53 -6.02 15.07
C ASP A 87 2.03 -5.10 13.95
N ILE A 88 3.35 -5.09 13.81
CA ILE A 88 4.04 -4.36 12.76
C ILE A 88 4.05 -5.24 11.50
N SER A 89 3.76 -4.65 10.35
CA SER A 89 3.72 -5.37 9.09
C SER A 89 5.07 -5.95 8.71
N ALA A 90 5.07 -7.18 8.24
CA ALA A 90 6.16 -7.71 7.44
C ALA A 90 6.13 -7.09 6.03
N VAL A 91 4.94 -7.11 5.41
CA VAL A 91 4.65 -6.45 4.13
C VAL A 91 3.30 -5.78 4.23
N ALA A 92 3.20 -4.53 3.77
CA ALA A 92 1.94 -3.85 3.50
C ALA A 92 1.87 -3.54 2.00
N ALA A 93 0.67 -3.60 1.39
CA ALA A 93 0.47 -3.24 0.00
C ALA A 93 -0.76 -2.35 -0.17
N GLY A 94 -0.64 -1.38 -1.09
CA GLY A 94 -1.76 -0.67 -1.66
C GLY A 94 -1.77 -0.93 -3.16
N LEU A 95 -2.89 -1.39 -3.70
CA LEU A 95 -3.04 -1.77 -5.08
C LEU A 95 -4.25 -1.06 -5.69
N TYR A 96 -4.10 -0.64 -6.94
CA TYR A 96 -5.08 0.12 -7.68
C TYR A 96 -5.02 -0.25 -9.16
N VAL A 97 -6.17 -0.48 -9.79
CA VAL A 97 -6.26 -0.73 -11.23
C VAL A 97 -7.52 -0.10 -11.81
N GLU A 98 -7.39 0.46 -13.01
CA GLU A 98 -8.49 0.82 -13.90
C GLU A 98 -8.34 0.02 -15.18
N THR A 99 -9.45 -0.47 -15.70
CA THR A 99 -9.49 -1.16 -16.99
C THR A 99 -10.42 -0.42 -17.94
N GLY A 100 -10.03 -0.35 -19.21
CA GLY A 100 -10.89 0.15 -20.27
C GLY A 100 -11.97 -0.84 -20.68
N ALA A 101 -12.81 -0.45 -21.64
CA ALA A 101 -13.92 -1.26 -22.10
C ALA A 101 -13.51 -2.58 -22.75
N GLY A 102 -12.29 -2.67 -23.27
CA GLY A 102 -11.70 -3.89 -23.83
C GLY A 102 -11.00 -4.78 -22.80
N GLY A 103 -10.99 -4.39 -21.52
CA GLY A 103 -10.32 -5.12 -20.45
C GLY A 103 -8.81 -4.83 -20.35
N GLU A 104 -8.29 -3.88 -21.12
CA GLU A 104 -6.90 -3.40 -21.03
C GLU A 104 -6.70 -2.54 -19.79
N VAL A 105 -5.54 -2.64 -19.16
CA VAL A 105 -5.14 -1.84 -18.01
C VAL A 105 -4.81 -0.41 -18.43
N THR A 106 -5.66 0.55 -18.09
CA THR A 106 -5.47 1.97 -18.41
C THR A 106 -4.73 2.73 -17.33
N VAL A 107 -4.90 2.34 -16.07
CA VAL A 107 -4.13 2.86 -14.92
C VAL A 107 -3.82 1.71 -13.97
N VAL A 108 -2.59 1.64 -13.50
CA VAL A 108 -2.20 0.70 -12.44
C VAL A 108 -1.22 1.38 -11.47
N ARG A 109 -1.43 1.17 -10.18
CA ARG A 109 -0.51 1.59 -9.13
C ARG A 109 -0.40 0.47 -8.11
N ALA A 110 0.83 0.08 -7.83
CA ALA A 110 1.17 -0.95 -6.86
C ALA A 110 2.25 -0.42 -5.93
N ALA A 111 1.92 -0.22 -4.67
CA ALA A 111 2.84 0.35 -3.70
C ALA A 111 3.00 -0.60 -2.50
N PHE A 112 4.22 -0.69 -1.99
CA PHE A 112 4.56 -1.63 -0.93
C PHE A 112 5.31 -0.94 0.21
N GLY A 113 5.03 -1.40 1.44
CA GLY A 113 5.82 -1.18 2.63
C GLY A 113 6.52 -2.47 3.06
N GLY A 114 7.70 -2.35 3.65
CA GLY A 114 8.53 -3.49 4.06
C GLY A 114 9.38 -4.11 2.96
N MET A 115 9.39 -3.51 1.77
CA MET A 115 10.11 -4.02 0.60
C MET A 115 11.37 -3.21 0.27
N ALA A 116 11.50 -2.00 0.81
CA ALA A 116 12.63 -1.08 0.61
C ALA A 116 12.85 -0.22 1.86
N ALA A 117 13.82 0.70 1.81
CA ALA A 117 14.10 1.65 2.90
C ALA A 117 12.97 2.68 3.12
N THR A 118 12.09 2.86 2.12
CA THR A 118 10.90 3.70 2.18
C THR A 118 9.71 2.95 1.61
N PRO A 119 8.47 3.31 1.97
CA PRO A 119 7.30 2.90 1.19
C PRO A 119 7.45 3.41 -0.25
N ALA A 120 7.25 2.55 -1.23
CA ALA A 120 7.49 2.90 -2.62
C ALA A 120 6.56 2.17 -3.60
N ARG A 121 6.39 2.74 -4.78
CA ARG A 121 5.67 2.14 -5.89
C ARG A 121 6.55 1.16 -6.67
N ALA A 122 5.94 0.05 -7.12
CA ALA A 122 6.57 -0.98 -7.95
C ALA A 122 6.50 -0.57 -9.44
N ARG A 123 7.33 0.37 -9.85
CA ARG A 123 7.27 1.00 -11.18
C ARG A 123 7.50 0.02 -12.34
N GLN A 124 8.35 -0.99 -12.15
CA GLN A 124 8.61 -2.02 -13.17
C GLN A 124 7.43 -2.97 -13.31
N LEU A 125 6.79 -3.35 -12.19
CA LEU A 125 5.55 -4.11 -12.21
C LEU A 125 4.42 -3.32 -12.89
N GLU A 126 4.25 -2.05 -12.52
CA GLU A 126 3.25 -1.17 -13.13
C GLU A 126 3.44 -1.05 -14.66
N ALA A 127 4.68 -0.82 -15.10
CA ALA A 127 5.01 -0.73 -16.52
C ALA A 127 4.76 -2.05 -17.28
N ALA A 128 4.96 -3.20 -16.62
CA ALA A 128 4.70 -4.51 -17.22
C ALA A 128 3.20 -4.82 -17.37
N LEU A 129 2.35 -4.22 -16.54
CA LEU A 129 0.89 -4.43 -16.58
C LEU A 129 0.17 -3.41 -17.45
N LEU A 130 0.69 -2.18 -17.55
CA LEU A 130 0.04 -1.06 -18.23
C LEU A 130 -0.14 -1.34 -19.73
N GLY A 131 -1.34 -1.12 -20.25
CA GLY A 131 -1.72 -1.35 -21.64
C GLY A 131 -1.98 -2.82 -22.00
N GLY A 132 -1.61 -3.76 -21.14
CA GLY A 132 -1.91 -5.18 -21.32
C GLY A 132 -3.32 -5.55 -20.81
N PRO A 133 -3.80 -6.76 -21.11
CA PRO A 133 -5.08 -7.23 -20.60
C PRO A 133 -4.99 -7.54 -19.10
N TRP A 134 -6.07 -7.24 -18.35
CA TRP A 134 -6.15 -7.62 -16.91
C TRP A 134 -6.55 -9.10 -16.80
N THR A 135 -5.59 -9.99 -17.00
CA THR A 135 -5.75 -11.45 -16.97
C THR A 135 -4.72 -12.11 -16.08
N GLU A 136 -5.01 -13.34 -15.62
CA GLU A 136 -4.08 -14.11 -14.79
C GLU A 136 -2.72 -14.30 -15.48
N ALA A 137 -2.72 -14.65 -16.75
CA ALA A 137 -1.48 -14.84 -17.51
C ALA A 137 -0.64 -13.57 -17.60
N ALA A 138 -1.28 -12.40 -17.79
CA ALA A 138 -0.57 -11.12 -17.82
C ALA A 138 -0.02 -10.74 -16.45
N VAL A 139 -0.78 -10.98 -15.39
CA VAL A 139 -0.32 -10.75 -14.01
C VAL A 139 0.87 -11.65 -13.68
N GLU A 140 0.78 -12.97 -13.93
CA GLU A 140 1.88 -13.91 -13.68
C GLU A 140 3.15 -13.53 -14.46
N ALA A 141 3.01 -13.11 -15.71
CA ALA A 141 4.13 -12.66 -16.53
C ALA A 141 4.79 -11.37 -15.99
N ALA A 142 4.03 -10.51 -15.32
CA ALA A 142 4.51 -9.25 -14.75
C ALA A 142 5.20 -9.41 -13.39
N LEU A 143 4.82 -10.41 -12.57
CA LEU A 143 5.32 -10.57 -11.19
C LEU A 143 6.85 -10.58 -11.05
N PRO A 144 7.65 -11.17 -11.97
CA PRO A 144 9.11 -11.12 -11.87
C PRO A 144 9.70 -9.69 -11.89
N ALA A 145 8.90 -8.69 -12.32
CA ALA A 145 9.31 -7.29 -12.28
C ALA A 145 9.50 -6.77 -10.85
N LEU A 146 8.78 -7.32 -9.85
CA LEU A 146 8.94 -6.95 -8.44
C LEU A 146 10.38 -7.12 -7.93
N ALA A 147 11.11 -8.11 -8.42
CA ALA A 147 12.52 -8.30 -8.07
C ALA A 147 13.45 -7.22 -8.64
N ARG A 148 12.99 -6.46 -9.65
CA ARG A 148 13.70 -5.27 -10.17
C ARG A 148 13.32 -4.01 -9.41
N ASP A 149 12.10 -3.94 -8.87
CA ASP A 149 11.64 -2.81 -8.06
C ASP A 149 12.23 -2.82 -6.64
N PHE A 150 12.37 -4.00 -6.04
CA PHE A 150 12.64 -4.12 -4.62
C PHE A 150 13.76 -5.11 -4.30
N ARG A 151 14.52 -4.78 -3.25
CA ARG A 151 15.49 -5.67 -2.60
C ARG A 151 15.24 -5.65 -1.10
N PRO A 152 14.24 -6.40 -0.63
CA PRO A 152 13.90 -6.42 0.78
C PRO A 152 15.01 -7.01 1.63
N LEU A 153 15.09 -6.58 2.88
CA LEU A 153 16.06 -7.07 3.85
C LEU A 153 15.51 -8.27 4.64
N ASP A 154 16.42 -9.11 5.13
CA ASP A 154 16.13 -10.09 6.17
C ASP A 154 16.11 -9.40 7.53
N ASP A 155 15.05 -9.62 8.30
CA ASP A 155 14.95 -9.18 9.69
C ASP A 155 14.07 -10.13 10.51
N HIS A 156 13.87 -9.82 11.79
CA HIS A 156 13.03 -10.62 12.70
C HIS A 156 11.54 -10.70 12.29
N ARG A 157 11.06 -9.90 11.32
CA ARG A 157 9.68 -9.92 10.81
C ARG A 157 9.52 -10.82 9.61
N GLY A 158 10.57 -11.05 8.84
CA GLY A 158 10.54 -11.91 7.68
C GLY A 158 11.84 -11.86 6.88
N SER A 159 12.13 -12.93 6.17
CA SER A 159 13.24 -12.98 5.23
C SER A 159 12.92 -12.20 3.94
N ALA A 160 13.94 -11.82 3.20
CA ALA A 160 13.81 -11.22 1.87
C ALA A 160 12.97 -12.10 0.92
N TRP A 161 13.22 -13.40 0.97
CA TRP A 161 12.45 -14.40 0.22
C TRP A 161 10.97 -14.37 0.58
N PHE A 162 10.64 -14.40 1.88
CA PHE A 162 9.25 -14.34 2.36
C PHE A 162 8.55 -13.06 1.89
N ARG A 163 9.21 -11.91 2.02
CA ARG A 163 8.65 -10.62 1.62
C ARG A 163 8.37 -10.56 0.12
N GLY A 164 9.29 -11.06 -0.71
CA GLY A 164 9.11 -11.16 -2.16
C GLY A 164 7.90 -12.00 -2.53
N HIS A 165 7.80 -13.22 -1.98
CA HIS A 165 6.67 -14.13 -2.23
C HIS A 165 5.33 -13.57 -1.73
N VAL A 166 5.34 -12.89 -0.57
CA VAL A 166 4.14 -12.22 -0.07
C VAL A 166 3.70 -11.11 -1.02
N ALA A 167 4.63 -10.27 -1.49
CA ALA A 167 4.31 -9.19 -2.42
C ALA A 167 3.68 -9.73 -3.73
N GLU A 168 4.25 -10.79 -4.31
CA GLU A 168 3.69 -11.47 -5.48
C GLU A 168 2.28 -12.00 -5.20
N ASN A 169 2.09 -12.69 -4.07
CA ASN A 169 0.78 -13.27 -3.70
C ASN A 169 -0.27 -12.19 -3.42
N LEU A 170 0.12 -11.02 -2.94
CA LEU A 170 -0.82 -9.90 -2.77
C LEU A 170 -1.29 -9.35 -4.12
N VAL A 171 -0.43 -9.31 -5.14
CA VAL A 171 -0.83 -8.93 -6.51
C VAL A 171 -1.75 -9.99 -7.10
N ARG A 172 -1.45 -11.29 -6.96
CA ARG A 172 -2.34 -12.39 -7.37
C ARG A 172 -3.71 -12.30 -6.72
N GLY A 173 -3.72 -12.11 -5.39
CA GLY A 173 -4.95 -11.96 -4.61
C GLY A 173 -5.80 -10.78 -5.09
N PHE A 174 -5.18 -9.65 -5.35
CA PHE A 174 -5.85 -8.47 -5.89
C PHE A 174 -6.46 -8.73 -7.27
N TYR A 175 -5.72 -9.43 -8.17
CA TYR A 175 -6.27 -9.85 -9.44
C TYR A 175 -7.51 -10.72 -9.25
N LEU A 176 -7.44 -11.77 -8.44
CA LEU A 176 -8.56 -12.67 -8.19
C LEU A 176 -9.78 -11.94 -7.60
N GLU A 177 -9.56 -10.98 -6.71
CA GLU A 177 -10.63 -10.16 -6.13
C GLU A 177 -11.29 -9.20 -7.14
N THR A 178 -10.56 -8.79 -8.17
CA THR A 178 -11.01 -7.77 -9.14
C THR A 178 -11.44 -8.33 -10.49
N ALA A 179 -11.03 -9.55 -10.83
CA ALA A 179 -11.38 -10.24 -12.07
C ALA A 179 -12.78 -10.91 -12.04
N GLY A 180 -13.55 -10.69 -10.96
CA GLY A 180 -14.89 -11.28 -10.82
C GLY A 180 -14.89 -12.77 -10.43
N ALA A 181 -13.75 -13.35 -10.09
CA ALA A 181 -13.68 -14.67 -9.51
C ALA A 181 -14.41 -14.71 -8.14
N PRO A 182 -15.16 -15.76 -7.81
CA PRO A 182 -15.75 -15.89 -6.49
C PRO A 182 -14.64 -15.86 -5.45
N ARG A 183 -14.77 -14.97 -4.45
CA ARG A 183 -13.82 -14.94 -3.32
C ARG A 183 -13.81 -16.32 -2.67
N PRO A 184 -12.64 -16.94 -2.47
CA PRO A 184 -12.57 -18.11 -1.62
C PRO A 184 -13.14 -17.75 -0.25
N GLU A 185 -14.03 -18.56 0.27
CA GLU A 185 -14.58 -18.36 1.60
C GLU A 185 -13.42 -18.28 2.60
N PRO A 186 -13.31 -17.21 3.41
CA PRO A 186 -12.25 -17.15 4.40
C PRO A 186 -12.39 -18.35 5.34
N PRO A 187 -11.30 -19.01 5.74
CA PRO A 187 -11.37 -20.12 6.67
C PRO A 187 -12.18 -19.70 7.89
N ALA A 188 -13.07 -20.59 8.35
CA ALA A 188 -13.91 -20.33 9.50
C ALA A 188 -13.06 -19.77 10.65
N ARG A 189 -13.40 -18.58 11.12
CA ARG A 189 -12.65 -17.96 12.22
C ARG A 189 -12.82 -18.85 13.44
N PRO A 190 -11.75 -19.27 14.11
CA PRO A 190 -11.92 -19.89 15.42
C PRO A 190 -12.70 -18.91 16.28
N ALA A 191 -13.75 -19.39 16.94
CA ALA A 191 -14.56 -18.57 17.84
C ALA A 191 -13.62 -17.90 18.84
N SER A 192 -13.62 -16.56 18.87
CA SER A 192 -12.87 -15.84 19.89
C SER A 192 -13.52 -16.17 21.24
N THR A 193 -12.78 -16.82 22.12
CA THR A 193 -13.24 -17.13 23.47
C THR A 193 -13.27 -15.90 24.40
N VAL A 194 -12.84 -14.74 23.90
CA VAL A 194 -12.84 -13.48 24.65
C VAL A 194 -13.90 -12.55 24.10
N HIS A 195 -15.11 -12.64 24.61
CA HIS A 195 -16.10 -11.57 24.53
C HIS A 195 -15.76 -10.52 25.58
N LEU A 196 -15.07 -9.46 25.19
CA LEU A 196 -15.01 -8.25 26.00
C LEU A 196 -16.35 -7.53 25.84
N PRO A 197 -17.19 -7.42 26.88
CA PRO A 197 -18.37 -6.58 26.80
C PRO A 197 -17.91 -5.13 26.57
N VAL A 198 -18.33 -4.57 25.43
CA VAL A 198 -18.13 -3.14 25.16
C VAL A 198 -19.22 -2.42 25.96
N HIS A 199 -18.93 -2.01 27.18
CA HIS A 199 -19.73 -1.01 27.86
C HIS A 199 -19.42 0.33 27.20
N LEU A 200 -20.25 0.75 26.27
CA LEU A 200 -20.38 2.15 25.87
C LEU A 200 -21.25 2.81 26.93
N GLU A 201 -20.65 3.37 27.96
CA GLU A 201 -21.30 4.41 28.74
C GLU A 201 -21.20 5.72 27.96
N VAL A 202 -22.36 6.31 27.68
CA VAL A 202 -22.56 7.60 27.04
C VAL A 202 -22.26 8.72 28.05
#